data_2e8c27b033f13f7f840070da39c470db
#
_entry.id   2e8c27b033f13f7f840070da39c470db
#
_cell.length_a   1.000
_cell.length_b   1.000
_cell.length_c   1.000
_cell.angle_alpha   90.00
_cell.angle_beta   90.00
_cell.angle_gamma   90.00
#
_symmetry.space_group_name_H-M   'P 1'
#
loop_
_entity.id
_entity.type
_entity.pdbx_description
1 polymer ?
#
loop_
_entity_poly.entity_id
_entity_poly.type
_entity_poly.pdbx_seq_one_letter_code
_entity_poly.pdbx_strand_id
1 'polypeptide(L)'
;MAAFRNIFGVALSLFMAAAAANEVDKRQVIPLSEHQRDHVLTEMRALLSGTRNILDALSRDEMAAVAREADSLGLGMAGKGEDHLGSILPREFMRLGVSVHQDFDNIARDARSIKDPKHTLRQLSEALKKCDSCHAGYQIRIKEGSPGVETSPAHRHQHHHQHQH
;
A
#
# COMPACT_ATOMS: atom_id res chain seq x y z
N MET A 1 3.61 -43.62 -37.12
CA MET A 1 2.49 -42.66 -37.06
C MET A 1 2.15 -42.20 -35.60
N ALA A 2 2.81 -42.69 -34.56
CA ALA A 2 2.53 -42.27 -33.16
C ALA A 2 3.30 -41.00 -32.71
N ALA A 3 4.41 -40.66 -33.33
CA ALA A 3 5.23 -39.51 -32.93
C ALA A 3 4.63 -38.14 -33.26
N PHE A 4 3.81 -38.05 -34.31
CA PHE A 4 3.17 -36.78 -34.74
C PHE A 4 2.03 -36.33 -33.82
N ARG A 5 1.38 -37.24 -33.10
CA ARG A 5 0.21 -36.95 -32.27
C ARG A 5 0.60 -36.26 -30.95
N ASN A 6 1.82 -36.50 -30.43
CA ASN A 6 2.32 -35.92 -29.19
C ASN A 6 2.86 -34.49 -29.36
N ILE A 7 3.32 -34.12 -30.56
CA ILE A 7 3.84 -32.77 -30.84
C ILE A 7 2.69 -31.74 -30.91
N PHE A 8 1.53 -32.14 -31.41
CA PHE A 8 0.36 -31.26 -31.51
C PHE A 8 -0.27 -30.96 -30.12
N GLY A 9 -0.21 -31.93 -29.20
CA GLY A 9 -0.74 -31.76 -27.83
C GLY A 9 0.10 -30.81 -26.97
N VAL A 10 1.43 -30.79 -27.13
CA VAL A 10 2.34 -29.90 -26.37
C VAL A 10 2.26 -28.46 -26.91
N ALA A 11 2.11 -28.26 -28.20
CA ALA A 11 1.98 -26.93 -28.82
C ALA A 11 0.67 -26.22 -28.38
N LEU A 12 -0.43 -26.97 -28.22
CA LEU A 12 -1.72 -26.41 -27.79
C LEU A 12 -1.74 -26.01 -26.32
N SER A 13 -1.02 -26.74 -25.45
CA SER A 13 -0.93 -26.42 -24.01
C SER A 13 -0.06 -25.18 -23.71
N LEU A 14 0.93 -24.88 -24.54
CA LEU A 14 1.75 -23.67 -24.42
C LEU A 14 1.01 -22.39 -24.83
N PHE A 15 0.00 -22.49 -25.68
CA PHE A 15 -0.76 -21.31 -26.11
C PHE A 15 -1.80 -20.83 -25.09
N MET A 16 -2.28 -21.71 -24.19
CA MET A 16 -3.24 -21.32 -23.14
C MET A 16 -2.60 -20.61 -21.93
N ALA A 17 -1.30 -20.73 -21.72
CA ALA A 17 -0.61 -20.06 -20.61
C ALA A 17 -0.37 -18.55 -20.86
N ALA A 18 -0.45 -18.08 -22.10
CA ALA A 18 -0.19 -16.68 -22.44
C ALA A 18 -1.42 -15.76 -22.31
N ALA A 19 -2.62 -16.29 -22.15
CA ALA A 19 -3.86 -15.49 -22.09
C ALA A 19 -4.17 -14.93 -20.69
N ALA A 20 -3.48 -15.35 -19.64
CA ALA A 20 -3.75 -14.92 -18.26
C ALA A 20 -2.99 -13.65 -17.82
N ALA A 21 -2.11 -13.08 -18.66
CA ALA A 21 -1.18 -12.04 -18.25
C ALA A 21 -1.62 -10.60 -18.58
N ASN A 22 -2.82 -10.37 -19.10
CA ASN A 22 -3.24 -9.07 -19.60
C ASN A 22 -4.60 -8.60 -19.03
N GLU A 23 -4.86 -8.87 -17.74
CA GLU A 23 -6.00 -8.23 -17.09
C GLU A 23 -5.63 -6.77 -16.82
N VAL A 24 -6.30 -5.87 -17.53
CA VAL A 24 -6.12 -4.42 -17.33
C VAL A 24 -6.51 -4.08 -15.88
N ASP A 25 -5.62 -3.39 -15.17
CA ASP A 25 -5.88 -2.91 -13.82
C ASP A 25 -7.09 -1.97 -13.81
N LYS A 26 -8.19 -2.43 -13.23
CA LYS A 26 -9.49 -1.74 -13.20
C LYS A 26 -9.66 -0.81 -11.99
N ARG A 27 -8.64 -0.72 -11.12
CA ARG A 27 -8.70 0.14 -9.94
C ARG A 27 -8.84 1.60 -10.36
N GLN A 28 -9.65 2.34 -9.61
CA GLN A 28 -9.80 3.77 -9.79
C GLN A 28 -8.46 4.48 -9.60
N VAL A 29 -8.01 5.22 -10.60
CA VAL A 29 -6.79 6.05 -10.51
C VAL A 29 -7.09 7.30 -9.71
N ILE A 30 -6.27 7.58 -8.70
CA ILE A 30 -6.24 8.85 -7.96
C ILE A 30 -4.99 9.61 -8.41
N PRO A 31 -5.14 10.67 -9.22
CA PRO A 31 -4.00 11.47 -9.68
C PRO A 31 -3.58 12.47 -8.60
N LEU A 32 -2.35 12.33 -8.08
CA LEU A 32 -1.77 13.18 -7.06
C LEU A 32 -0.47 13.83 -7.56
N SER A 33 -0.11 15.00 -7.00
CA SER A 33 1.24 15.51 -7.13
C SER A 33 2.25 14.59 -6.42
N GLU A 34 3.53 14.72 -6.71
CA GLU A 34 4.58 13.93 -6.04
C GLU A 34 4.51 14.09 -4.53
N HIS A 35 4.40 15.33 -4.04
CA HIS A 35 4.32 15.63 -2.61
C HIS A 35 3.08 15.01 -1.95
N GLN A 36 1.91 15.11 -2.59
CA GLN A 36 0.67 14.51 -2.08
C GLN A 36 0.76 12.98 -2.05
N ARG A 37 1.32 12.38 -3.11
CA ARG A 37 1.55 10.94 -3.16
C ARG A 37 2.53 10.49 -2.08
N ASP A 38 3.63 11.21 -1.88
CA ASP A 38 4.62 10.88 -0.85
C ASP A 38 4.02 10.96 0.54
N HIS A 39 3.20 11.96 0.82
CA HIS A 39 2.45 12.08 2.07
C HIS A 39 1.59 10.84 2.33
N VAL A 40 0.71 10.47 1.38
CA VAL A 40 -0.17 9.30 1.52
C VAL A 40 0.63 8.00 1.69
N LEU A 41 1.72 7.82 0.92
CA LEU A 41 2.56 6.61 1.04
C LEU A 41 3.31 6.56 2.37
N THR A 42 3.70 7.70 2.93
CA THR A 42 4.35 7.79 4.25
C THR A 42 3.38 7.37 5.34
N GLU A 43 2.14 7.83 5.29
CA GLU A 43 1.08 7.43 6.21
C GLU A 43 0.78 5.93 6.12
N MET A 44 0.65 5.38 4.90
CA MET A 44 0.45 3.94 4.69
C MET A 44 1.61 3.09 5.24
N ARG A 45 2.87 3.55 5.08
CA ARG A 45 4.03 2.86 5.67
C ARG A 45 4.00 2.91 7.19
N ALA A 46 3.58 4.02 7.78
CA ALA A 46 3.43 4.15 9.23
C ALA A 46 2.34 3.22 9.76
N LEU A 47 1.18 3.13 9.09
CA LEU A 47 0.11 2.17 9.43
C LEU A 47 0.60 0.73 9.38
N LEU A 48 1.34 0.34 8.34
CA LEU A 48 1.91 -1.01 8.22
C LEU A 48 2.92 -1.30 9.33
N SER A 49 3.83 -0.36 9.60
CA SER A 49 4.86 -0.50 10.64
C SER A 49 4.25 -0.60 12.03
N GLY A 50 3.23 0.23 12.32
CA GLY A 50 2.53 0.18 13.60
C GLY A 50 1.70 -1.10 13.76
N THR A 51 1.05 -1.59 12.70
CA THR A 51 0.37 -2.89 12.71
C THR A 51 1.36 -4.02 13.06
N ARG A 52 2.56 -4.02 12.46
CA ARG A 52 3.62 -4.96 12.81
C ARG A 52 4.03 -4.85 14.27
N ASN A 53 4.18 -3.63 14.81
CA ASN A 53 4.53 -3.40 16.22
C ASN A 53 3.43 -3.92 17.15
N ILE A 54 2.16 -3.73 16.80
CA ILE A 54 1.02 -4.28 17.56
C ILE A 54 1.07 -5.80 17.59
N LEU A 55 1.31 -6.47 16.44
CA LEU A 55 1.42 -7.92 16.37
C LEU A 55 2.60 -8.44 17.21
N ASP A 56 3.73 -7.75 17.17
CA ASP A 56 4.91 -8.08 17.96
C ASP A 56 4.62 -7.94 19.47
N ALA A 57 3.97 -6.85 19.92
CA ALA A 57 3.55 -6.67 21.30
C ALA A 57 2.51 -7.71 21.75
N LEU A 58 1.55 -8.08 20.87
CA LEU A 58 0.59 -9.14 21.14
C LEU A 58 1.27 -10.50 21.35
N SER A 59 2.33 -10.80 20.58
CA SER A 59 3.07 -12.06 20.71
C SER A 59 3.75 -12.22 22.10
N ARG A 60 3.89 -11.12 22.82
CA ARG A 60 4.47 -11.05 24.18
C ARG A 60 3.44 -10.71 25.27
N ASP A 61 2.15 -10.70 24.94
CA ASP A 61 1.06 -10.30 25.83
C ASP A 61 1.22 -8.87 26.43
N GLU A 62 1.96 -7.99 25.74
CA GLU A 62 2.25 -6.62 26.18
C GLU A 62 1.11 -5.65 25.81
N MET A 63 -0.07 -5.80 26.42
CA MET A 63 -1.27 -5.02 26.07
C MET A 63 -1.08 -3.51 26.23
N ALA A 64 -0.21 -3.06 27.15
CA ALA A 64 0.10 -1.64 27.28
C ALA A 64 0.91 -1.10 26.09
N ALA A 65 1.77 -1.91 25.47
CA ALA A 65 2.48 -1.58 24.23
C ALA A 65 1.50 -1.57 23.04
N VAL A 66 0.63 -2.57 22.95
CA VAL A 66 -0.46 -2.60 21.95
C VAL A 66 -1.27 -1.30 21.98
N ALA A 67 -1.67 -0.86 23.18
CA ALA A 67 -2.46 0.36 23.33
C ALA A 67 -1.72 1.61 22.85
N ARG A 68 -0.42 1.75 23.15
CA ARG A 68 0.38 2.89 22.70
C ARG A 68 0.58 2.91 21.20
N GLU A 69 0.93 1.75 20.62
CA GLU A 69 1.13 1.64 19.17
C GLU A 69 -0.16 1.96 18.40
N ALA A 70 -1.28 1.39 18.83
CA ALA A 70 -2.57 1.64 18.20
C ALA A 70 -3.00 3.12 18.31
N ASP A 71 -2.80 3.75 19.48
CA ASP A 71 -3.11 5.16 19.71
C ASP A 71 -2.34 6.11 18.76
N SER A 72 -1.09 5.74 18.44
CA SER A 72 -0.26 6.50 17.49
C SER A 72 -0.77 6.45 16.05
N LEU A 73 -1.61 5.48 15.72
CA LEU A 73 -2.20 5.25 14.39
C LEU A 73 -3.64 5.74 14.28
N GLY A 74 -4.21 6.24 15.36
CA GLY A 74 -5.59 6.73 15.41
C GLY A 74 -5.83 8.03 14.66
N LEU A 75 -7.01 8.62 14.85
CA LEU A 75 -7.43 9.87 14.22
C LEU A 75 -6.46 11.04 14.45
N GLY A 76 -5.70 11.03 15.54
CA GLY A 76 -4.64 12.00 15.81
C GLY A 76 -3.49 11.98 14.79
N MET A 77 -3.28 10.86 14.10
CA MET A 77 -2.34 10.75 12.98
C MET A 77 -2.94 11.37 11.71
N ALA A 78 -4.18 11.04 11.37
CA ALA A 78 -4.89 11.52 10.19
C ALA A 78 -4.94 13.07 10.09
N GLY A 79 -5.15 13.76 11.21
CA GLY A 79 -5.27 15.22 11.25
C GLY A 79 -3.99 16.02 11.01
N LYS A 80 -2.84 15.40 10.86
CA LYS A 80 -1.55 16.11 10.75
C LYS A 80 -1.18 16.63 9.35
N GLY A 81 -1.98 16.38 8.33
CA GLY A 81 -1.64 16.76 6.96
C GLY A 81 -2.81 16.92 5.98
N GLU A 82 -4.04 16.88 6.45
CA GLU A 82 -5.21 16.66 5.60
C GLU A 82 -5.79 17.90 4.92
N ASP A 83 -5.42 19.13 5.31
CA ASP A 83 -6.07 20.36 4.80
C ASP A 83 -6.05 20.48 3.27
N HIS A 84 -5.12 19.82 2.59
CA HIS A 84 -5.01 19.85 1.13
C HIS A 84 -5.52 18.58 0.42
N LEU A 85 -5.61 17.45 1.11
CA LEU A 85 -6.01 16.17 0.50
C LEU A 85 -7.53 15.99 0.50
N GLY A 86 -8.24 16.52 1.48
CA GLY A 86 -9.68 16.33 1.63
C GLY A 86 -10.52 16.85 0.46
N SER A 87 -10.03 17.85 -0.29
CA SER A 87 -10.68 18.37 -1.49
C SER A 87 -10.34 17.62 -2.78
N ILE A 88 -9.30 16.77 -2.76
CA ILE A 88 -8.74 16.11 -3.95
C ILE A 88 -9.06 14.61 -3.96
N LEU A 89 -9.04 13.97 -2.80
CA LEU A 89 -9.29 12.56 -2.68
C LEU A 89 -10.78 12.22 -2.83
N PRO A 90 -11.11 11.08 -3.47
CA PRO A 90 -12.50 10.62 -3.54
C PRO A 90 -13.11 10.47 -2.15
N ARG A 91 -14.36 10.88 -1.99
CA ARG A 91 -15.06 10.82 -0.68
C ARG A 91 -15.05 9.43 -0.06
N GLU A 92 -15.24 8.38 -0.87
CA GLU A 92 -15.20 7.00 -0.39
C GLU A 92 -13.80 6.58 0.06
N PHE A 93 -12.76 7.02 -0.66
CA PHE A 93 -11.37 6.79 -0.24
C PHE A 93 -11.10 7.44 1.13
N MET A 94 -11.49 8.70 1.29
CA MET A 94 -11.37 9.43 2.56
C MET A 94 -12.14 8.75 3.69
N ARG A 95 -13.41 8.37 3.45
CA ARG A 95 -14.24 7.69 4.43
C ARG A 95 -13.61 6.37 4.89
N LEU A 96 -13.05 5.63 3.97
CA LEU A 96 -12.38 4.37 4.26
C LEU A 96 -11.10 4.60 5.10
N GLY A 97 -10.28 5.59 4.72
CA GLY A 97 -9.07 5.97 5.47
C GLY A 97 -9.39 6.39 6.90
N VAL A 98 -10.32 7.34 7.09
CA VAL A 98 -10.78 7.78 8.42
C VAL A 98 -11.28 6.60 9.25
N SER A 99 -12.00 5.65 8.65
CA SER A 99 -12.52 4.49 9.36
C SER A 99 -11.41 3.52 9.82
N VAL A 100 -10.27 3.46 9.14
CA VAL A 100 -9.09 2.69 9.56
C VAL A 100 -8.48 3.32 10.82
N HIS A 101 -8.28 4.63 10.83
CA HIS A 101 -7.77 5.34 12.02
C HIS A 101 -8.69 5.17 13.22
N GLN A 102 -10.00 5.20 13.00
CA GLN A 102 -10.99 4.97 14.06
C GLN A 102 -10.92 3.53 14.61
N ASP A 103 -10.62 2.54 13.78
CA ASP A 103 -10.38 1.17 14.26
C ASP A 103 -9.16 1.12 15.17
N PHE A 104 -8.07 1.82 14.85
CA PHE A 104 -6.89 1.88 15.72
C PHE A 104 -7.18 2.58 17.05
N ASP A 105 -7.97 3.66 17.07
CA ASP A 105 -8.44 4.26 18.34
C ASP A 105 -9.27 3.27 19.18
N ASN A 106 -10.13 2.47 18.54
CA ASN A 106 -10.89 1.42 19.21
C ASN A 106 -9.98 0.33 19.77
N ILE A 107 -8.98 -0.12 19.00
CA ILE A 107 -7.96 -1.08 19.46
C ILE A 107 -7.22 -0.52 20.66
N ALA A 108 -6.78 0.73 20.61
CA ALA A 108 -6.06 1.38 21.72
C ALA A 108 -6.88 1.42 22.99
N ARG A 109 -8.15 1.81 22.89
CA ARG A 109 -9.09 1.87 24.02
C ARG A 109 -9.31 0.48 24.62
N ASP A 110 -9.60 -0.51 23.79
CA ASP A 110 -9.95 -1.85 24.23
C ASP A 110 -8.72 -2.59 24.76
N ALA A 111 -7.53 -2.36 24.22
CA ALA A 111 -6.28 -2.88 24.77
C ALA A 111 -5.99 -2.35 26.19
N ARG A 112 -6.42 -1.12 26.51
CA ARG A 112 -6.30 -0.55 27.87
C ARG A 112 -7.34 -1.13 28.84
N SER A 113 -8.57 -1.35 28.37
CA SER A 113 -9.72 -1.71 29.21
C SER A 113 -9.98 -3.21 29.29
N ILE A 114 -10.05 -3.88 28.16
CA ILE A 114 -10.40 -5.32 28.06
C ILE A 114 -9.16 -6.18 28.26
N LYS A 115 -8.01 -5.76 27.69
CA LYS A 115 -6.70 -6.45 27.78
C LYS A 115 -6.73 -7.90 27.27
N ASP A 116 -7.58 -8.18 26.27
CA ASP A 116 -7.69 -9.52 25.65
C ASP A 116 -6.95 -9.51 24.28
N PRO A 117 -5.82 -10.23 24.15
CA PRO A 117 -5.10 -10.34 22.89
C PRO A 117 -5.94 -10.89 21.73
N LYS A 118 -6.83 -11.84 21.99
CA LYS A 118 -7.70 -12.42 20.96
C LYS A 118 -8.76 -11.44 20.48
N HIS A 119 -9.25 -10.59 21.38
CA HIS A 119 -10.14 -9.49 21.00
C HIS A 119 -9.42 -8.52 20.07
N THR A 120 -8.20 -8.10 20.42
CA THR A 120 -7.37 -7.21 19.58
C THR A 120 -7.06 -7.83 18.22
N LEU A 121 -6.73 -9.13 18.14
CA LEU A 121 -6.50 -9.80 16.87
C LEU A 121 -7.73 -9.77 15.96
N ARG A 122 -8.94 -9.92 16.51
CA ARG A 122 -10.18 -9.78 15.73
C ARG A 122 -10.37 -8.37 15.21
N GLN A 123 -10.11 -7.34 16.03
CA GLN A 123 -10.19 -5.95 15.62
C GLN A 123 -9.17 -5.61 14.51
N LEU A 124 -7.93 -6.09 14.62
CA LEU A 124 -6.92 -5.95 13.58
C LEU A 124 -7.34 -6.61 12.27
N SER A 125 -7.93 -7.80 12.33
CA SER A 125 -8.44 -8.48 11.14
C SER A 125 -9.52 -7.66 10.43
N GLU A 126 -10.41 -7.00 11.17
CA GLU A 126 -11.42 -6.12 10.57
C GLU A 126 -10.81 -4.85 9.97
N ALA A 127 -9.83 -4.25 10.64
CA ALA A 127 -9.11 -3.10 10.09
C ALA A 127 -8.37 -3.46 8.79
N LEU A 128 -7.69 -4.61 8.72
CA LEU A 128 -6.98 -5.09 7.53
C LEU A 128 -7.91 -5.35 6.34
N LYS A 129 -9.16 -5.79 6.55
CA LYS A 129 -10.16 -5.90 5.46
C LYS A 129 -10.40 -4.55 4.77
N LYS A 130 -10.33 -3.45 5.51
CA LYS A 130 -10.48 -2.11 4.93
C LYS A 130 -9.26 -1.74 4.10
N CYS A 131 -8.04 -2.12 4.54
CA CYS A 131 -6.83 -1.97 3.74
C CYS A 131 -6.95 -2.73 2.42
N ASP A 132 -7.36 -4.00 2.46
CA ASP A 132 -7.58 -4.82 1.26
C ASP A 132 -8.61 -4.18 0.33
N SER A 133 -9.74 -3.72 0.86
CA SER A 133 -10.80 -3.09 0.07
C SER A 133 -10.32 -1.83 -0.63
N CYS A 134 -9.53 -1.00 0.08
CA CYS A 134 -8.93 0.21 -0.48
C CYS A 134 -7.95 -0.14 -1.60
N HIS A 135 -7.03 -1.08 -1.35
CA HIS A 135 -6.00 -1.48 -2.31
C HIS A 135 -6.57 -2.24 -3.52
N ALA A 136 -7.71 -2.91 -3.36
CA ALA A 136 -8.42 -3.53 -4.48
C ALA A 136 -9.18 -2.51 -5.35
N GLY A 137 -9.62 -1.39 -4.77
CA GLY A 137 -10.45 -0.40 -5.46
C GLY A 137 -9.68 0.77 -6.05
N TYR A 138 -8.51 1.13 -5.48
CA TYR A 138 -7.81 2.36 -5.82
C TYR A 138 -6.33 2.14 -6.14
N GLN A 139 -5.78 3.00 -7.00
CA GLN A 139 -4.37 3.13 -7.26
C GLN A 139 -3.97 4.61 -7.33
N ILE A 140 -2.85 4.97 -6.74
CA ILE A 140 -2.33 6.33 -6.77
C ILE A 140 -1.31 6.45 -7.90
N ARG A 141 -1.47 7.47 -8.74
CA ARG A 141 -0.51 7.81 -9.81
C ARG A 141 -0.10 9.27 -9.72
N ILE A 142 1.10 9.57 -10.20
CA ILE A 142 1.54 10.96 -10.34
C ILE A 142 0.70 11.62 -11.44
N LYS A 143 0.19 12.81 -11.15
CA LYS A 143 -0.57 13.62 -12.10
C LYS A 143 0.38 14.07 -13.22
N GLU A 144 0.02 13.81 -14.47
CA GLU A 144 0.78 14.27 -15.63
C GLU A 144 0.87 15.80 -15.64
N GLY A 145 2.08 16.33 -15.90
CA GLY A 145 2.33 17.77 -15.93
C GLY A 145 2.63 18.40 -14.56
N SER A 146 2.80 17.62 -13.48
CA SER A 146 3.40 18.15 -12.25
C SER A 146 4.87 18.48 -12.51
N PRO A 147 5.34 19.72 -12.22
CA PRO A 147 6.75 20.06 -12.34
C PRO A 147 7.53 19.31 -11.25
N GLY A 148 8.23 18.27 -11.66
CA GLY A 148 9.04 17.49 -10.72
C GLY A 148 9.59 16.23 -11.36
N VAL A 149 10.84 16.26 -11.64
CA VAL A 149 11.77 15.33 -12.28
C VAL A 149 11.89 15.57 -13.78
N GLU A 150 12.71 16.58 -14.13
CA GLU A 150 13.57 16.47 -15.30
C GLU A 150 14.34 15.16 -15.17
N THR A 151 14.02 14.19 -16.02
CA THR A 151 14.88 13.04 -16.25
C THR A 151 16.20 13.61 -16.75
N SER A 152 17.19 13.72 -15.85
CA SER A 152 18.54 14.12 -16.21
C SER A 152 18.99 13.26 -17.39
N PRO A 153 19.34 13.84 -18.52
CA PRO A 153 19.77 13.06 -19.67
C PRO A 153 21.00 12.25 -19.25
N ALA A 154 20.92 10.95 -19.49
CA ALA A 154 21.99 10.02 -19.18
C ALA A 154 23.33 10.60 -19.63
N HIS A 155 24.25 10.78 -18.69
CA HIS A 155 25.63 11.15 -18.98
C HIS A 155 26.21 10.15 -19.97
N ARG A 156 26.26 10.57 -21.25
CA ARG A 156 26.98 9.86 -22.29
C ARG A 156 28.47 10.02 -22.00
N HIS A 157 29.09 9.06 -21.34
CA HIS A 157 30.52 8.98 -21.20
C HIS A 157 31.14 8.87 -22.58
N GLN A 158 31.65 10.00 -23.09
CA GLN A 158 32.55 10.01 -24.22
C GLN A 158 33.93 9.59 -23.70
N HIS A 159 34.33 8.35 -23.99
CA HIS A 159 35.71 7.91 -23.84
C HIS A 159 36.53 8.57 -24.94
N HIS A 160 37.24 9.65 -24.61
CA HIS A 160 38.34 10.15 -25.44
C HIS A 160 39.54 9.25 -25.20
N HIS A 161 39.82 8.37 -26.16
CA HIS A 161 41.15 7.77 -26.30
C HIS A 161 42.11 8.85 -26.84
N GLN A 162 42.98 9.39 -25.99
CA GLN A 162 44.16 10.09 -26.43
C GLN A 162 45.30 9.08 -26.56
N HIS A 163 45.66 8.75 -27.80
CA HIS A 163 46.97 8.20 -28.14
C HIS A 163 47.97 9.37 -28.15
N GLN A 164 48.99 9.28 -27.33
CA GLN A 164 50.21 10.08 -27.49
C GLN A 164 51.41 9.16 -27.71
N HIS A 165 52.18 9.54 -28.70
CA HIS A 165 53.42 8.93 -29.16
C HIS A 165 54.56 9.00 -28.14
#